data_b07b01088845c24b9e2be44b1dcadfb9
#
_entry.id   b07b01088845c24b9e2be44b1dcadfb9
#
_cell.length_a   1.000
_cell.length_b   1.000
_cell.length_c   1.000
_cell.angle_alpha   90.00
_cell.angle_beta   90.00
_cell.angle_gamma   90.00
#
_symmetry.space_group_name_H-M   'P 1'
#
loop_
_entity.id
_entity.type
_entity.pdbx_description
1 polymer ?
#
loop_
_entity_poly.entity_id
_entity_poly.type
_entity_poly.pdbx_seq_one_letter_code
_entity_poly.pdbx_strand_id
1 'polypeptide(L)'
;MDPAAQRLLDSVNWASLHHAYGEATDVPDNLRALLSPKTSDRSNAYEALSSNIFHQATRYEATAYAVPYLLKILENPATPARASVINYLVDLALGIPSTFLPHGVNIIAWRQWTEKIYAPGYEAEYYAEHDKDENQRKMREYVRHVGLERQRRYAKHELAAYDAVCAGVPLFQKLLEEEEDVEIRAFAAYALAWFPGEGAGGRNRSSAGALQRVLDREGEDILVLSSAIIALGLLNGCWKDADGVSDGMGNLISRLREYGASTRPSLVRFAAAVSAVRLLHHRPEDVSVLACILADRSFVPKSDSQKSNDLGFPFHEGDLFQYSGKAMNTLNLGDYPGVMSTLLDAFPRLGRVEAFELAEVELELAFGPRPEDEDGRQVESLNEIQRRTVTALAELAMKYWRGAVLGDILEEWNIPGGSRDECRKYMGLPVGDTGEGSDGESDEESE
;
A
#
# COMPACT_ATOMS: atom_id res chain seq x y z
N MET A 1 -33.58 8.57 -2.55
CA MET A 1 -32.91 7.26 -2.35
C MET A 1 -33.59 6.23 -3.26
N ASP A 2 -32.81 5.38 -3.92
CA ASP A 2 -33.31 4.25 -4.70
C ASP A 2 -34.08 3.27 -3.78
N PRO A 3 -35.35 2.90 -4.11
CA PRO A 3 -36.09 1.91 -3.33
C PRO A 3 -35.40 0.55 -3.19
N ALA A 4 -34.56 0.17 -4.16
CA ALA A 4 -33.78 -1.07 -4.07
C ALA A 4 -32.65 -0.95 -3.03
N ALA A 5 -31.96 0.17 -2.98
CA ALA A 5 -30.95 0.45 -1.96
C ALA A 5 -31.57 0.48 -0.54
N GLN A 6 -32.75 1.12 -0.39
CA GLN A 6 -33.44 1.12 0.90
C GLN A 6 -33.83 -0.29 1.36
N ARG A 7 -34.34 -1.14 0.46
CA ARG A 7 -34.68 -2.54 0.79
C ARG A 7 -33.46 -3.34 1.27
N LEU A 8 -32.27 -3.07 0.74
CA LEU A 8 -31.04 -3.73 1.23
C LEU A 8 -30.77 -3.38 2.69
N LEU A 9 -30.89 -2.11 3.08
CA LEU A 9 -30.73 -1.70 4.48
C LEU A 9 -31.80 -2.31 5.39
N ASP A 10 -33.06 -2.32 4.95
CA ASP A 10 -34.20 -2.80 5.72
C ASP A 10 -34.20 -4.34 5.88
N SER A 11 -33.50 -5.07 5.00
CA SER A 11 -33.40 -6.53 5.05
C SER A 11 -32.42 -7.04 6.11
N VAL A 12 -31.58 -6.17 6.68
CA VAL A 12 -30.54 -6.53 7.65
C VAL A 12 -31.01 -6.17 9.07
N ASN A 13 -30.92 -7.13 9.99
CA ASN A 13 -31.14 -6.85 11.41
C ASN A 13 -29.86 -6.28 12.05
N TRP A 14 -29.64 -4.98 11.85
CA TRP A 14 -28.44 -4.28 12.33
C TRP A 14 -28.25 -4.36 13.84
N ALA A 15 -29.32 -4.45 14.63
CA ALA A 15 -29.23 -4.58 16.07
C ALA A 15 -28.66 -5.94 16.54
N SER A 16 -28.66 -6.96 15.67
CA SER A 16 -28.03 -8.25 15.96
C SER A 16 -26.57 -8.35 15.49
N LEU A 17 -26.07 -7.35 14.76
CA LEU A 17 -24.70 -7.30 14.26
C LEU A 17 -23.86 -6.38 15.13
N HIS A 18 -22.55 -6.63 15.15
CA HIS A 18 -21.60 -5.85 15.95
C HIS A 18 -20.57 -5.14 15.06
N HIS A 19 -20.18 -3.96 15.52
CA HIS A 19 -19.02 -3.22 15.03
C HIS A 19 -18.04 -2.93 16.19
N ALA A 20 -17.06 -2.05 16.02
CA ALA A 20 -16.01 -1.78 17.01
C ALA A 20 -16.55 -1.36 18.39
N TYR A 21 -17.70 -0.70 18.45
CA TYR A 21 -18.24 -0.09 19.67
C TYR A 21 -19.56 -0.73 20.17
N GLY A 22 -19.98 -1.86 19.59
CA GLY A 22 -21.18 -2.57 20.01
C GLY A 22 -22.14 -2.89 18.89
N GLU A 23 -23.45 -2.77 19.13
CA GLU A 23 -24.50 -3.07 18.15
C GLU A 23 -24.46 -2.07 16.97
N ALA A 24 -24.61 -2.57 15.76
CA ALA A 24 -24.46 -1.78 14.53
C ALA A 24 -25.72 -0.96 14.15
N THR A 25 -26.47 -0.46 15.12
CA THR A 25 -27.76 0.22 14.90
C THR A 25 -27.63 1.58 14.22
N ASP A 26 -26.47 2.21 14.28
CA ASP A 26 -26.15 3.51 13.67
C ASP A 26 -25.68 3.39 12.20
N VAL A 27 -25.25 2.21 11.77
CA VAL A 27 -24.67 1.97 10.44
C VAL A 27 -25.65 2.32 9.31
N PRO A 28 -26.96 1.97 9.35
CA PRO A 28 -27.87 2.35 8.26
C PRO A 28 -28.00 3.85 8.03
N ASP A 29 -27.97 4.65 9.09
CA ASP A 29 -28.10 6.10 8.96
C ASP A 29 -26.82 6.72 8.38
N ASN A 30 -25.66 6.23 8.77
CA ASN A 30 -24.37 6.62 8.20
C ASN A 30 -24.29 6.21 6.71
N LEU A 31 -24.74 5.02 6.34
CA LEU A 31 -24.79 4.59 4.93
C LEU A 31 -25.72 5.48 4.09
N ARG A 32 -26.90 5.88 4.61
CA ARG A 32 -27.78 6.84 3.94
C ARG A 32 -27.15 8.20 3.76
N ALA A 33 -26.39 8.68 4.75
CA ALA A 33 -25.74 9.98 4.73
C ALA A 33 -24.66 10.11 3.63
N LEU A 34 -24.11 8.99 3.13
CA LEU A 34 -23.23 9.00 1.94
C LEU A 34 -23.90 9.55 0.67
N LEU A 35 -25.22 9.58 0.61
CA LEU A 35 -25.98 10.17 -0.49
C LEU A 35 -26.33 11.65 -0.29
N SER A 36 -25.88 12.27 0.82
CA SER A 36 -26.12 13.69 1.06
C SER A 36 -25.50 14.56 -0.03
N PRO A 37 -26.18 15.61 -0.51
CA PRO A 37 -25.60 16.58 -1.41
C PRO A 37 -24.50 17.42 -0.74
N LYS A 38 -24.48 17.48 0.60
CA LYS A 38 -23.47 18.22 1.37
C LYS A 38 -22.23 17.36 1.60
N THR A 39 -21.08 17.89 1.24
CA THR A 39 -19.78 17.21 1.44
C THR A 39 -19.50 16.91 2.91
N SER A 40 -19.81 17.85 3.81
CA SER A 40 -19.61 17.64 5.25
C SER A 40 -20.40 16.45 5.80
N ASP A 41 -21.65 16.26 5.36
CA ASP A 41 -22.45 15.12 5.84
C ASP A 41 -21.85 13.80 5.34
N ARG A 42 -21.35 13.77 4.09
CA ARG A 42 -20.66 12.58 3.56
C ARG A 42 -19.34 12.31 4.28
N SER A 43 -18.55 13.35 4.53
CA SER A 43 -17.28 13.20 5.29
C SER A 43 -17.54 12.65 6.69
N ASN A 44 -18.51 13.19 7.41
CA ASN A 44 -18.90 12.71 8.74
C ASN A 44 -19.38 11.25 8.67
N ALA A 45 -20.12 10.87 7.62
CA ALA A 45 -20.57 9.51 7.43
C ALA A 45 -19.41 8.53 7.17
N TYR A 46 -18.44 8.91 6.33
CA TYR A 46 -17.23 8.11 6.12
C TYR A 46 -16.40 7.98 7.40
N GLU A 47 -16.24 9.06 8.16
CA GLU A 47 -15.54 9.04 9.46
C GLU A 47 -16.23 8.09 10.45
N ALA A 48 -17.56 8.17 10.56
CA ALA A 48 -18.34 7.28 11.42
C ALA A 48 -18.21 5.81 10.99
N LEU A 49 -18.39 5.52 9.70
CA LEU A 49 -18.27 4.17 9.17
C LEU A 49 -16.83 3.63 9.30
N SER A 50 -15.81 4.46 9.07
CA SER A 50 -14.41 4.10 9.26
C SER A 50 -14.05 3.87 10.73
N SER A 51 -14.75 4.54 11.66
CA SER A 51 -14.60 4.28 13.09
C SER A 51 -15.35 3.02 13.54
N ASN A 52 -16.48 2.67 12.92
CA ASN A 52 -17.39 1.63 13.38
C ASN A 52 -17.13 0.29 12.71
N ILE A 53 -17.45 0.17 11.40
CA ILE A 53 -17.35 -1.11 10.68
C ILE A 53 -15.95 -1.37 10.10
N PHE A 54 -15.02 -0.40 10.22
CA PHE A 54 -13.65 -0.45 9.69
C PHE A 54 -12.60 0.11 10.68
N HIS A 55 -12.78 -0.06 11.97
CA HIS A 55 -11.91 0.56 12.96
C HIS A 55 -10.46 0.05 12.89
N GLN A 56 -9.49 0.98 12.69
CA GLN A 56 -8.06 0.68 12.58
C GLN A 56 -7.75 -0.45 11.57
N ALA A 57 -8.35 -0.36 10.40
CA ALA A 57 -8.23 -1.35 9.33
C ALA A 57 -8.79 -2.76 9.68
N THR A 58 -9.42 -2.94 10.85
CA THR A 58 -10.10 -4.17 11.23
C THR A 58 -11.53 -4.16 10.70
N ARG A 59 -11.97 -5.28 10.10
CA ARG A 59 -13.36 -5.49 9.66
C ARG A 59 -14.12 -6.23 10.75
N TYR A 60 -15.39 -5.89 10.89
CA TYR A 60 -16.29 -6.43 11.91
C TYR A 60 -17.44 -7.20 11.25
N GLU A 61 -18.30 -7.80 12.08
CA GLU A 61 -19.44 -8.57 11.59
C GLU A 61 -20.33 -7.74 10.64
N ALA A 62 -20.62 -6.48 11.00
CA ALA A 62 -21.47 -5.58 10.23
C ALA A 62 -20.86 -5.16 8.89
N THR A 63 -19.53 -5.26 8.71
CA THR A 63 -18.82 -4.77 7.50
C THR A 63 -19.35 -5.42 6.22
N ALA A 64 -19.41 -6.75 6.18
CA ALA A 64 -19.85 -7.47 5.00
C ALA A 64 -21.33 -7.17 4.62
N TYR A 65 -22.15 -6.83 5.61
CA TYR A 65 -23.57 -6.50 5.41
C TYR A 65 -23.78 -5.07 4.87
N ALA A 66 -22.82 -4.16 5.05
CA ALA A 66 -22.86 -2.83 4.47
C ALA A 66 -22.52 -2.82 2.97
N VAL A 67 -21.70 -3.77 2.50
CA VAL A 67 -21.18 -3.81 1.13
C VAL A 67 -22.26 -3.87 0.06
N PRO A 68 -23.33 -4.70 0.14
CA PRO A 68 -24.36 -4.74 -0.89
C PRO A 68 -25.06 -3.39 -1.10
N TYR A 69 -25.23 -2.60 -0.04
CA TYR A 69 -25.77 -1.24 -0.17
C TYR A 69 -24.79 -0.31 -0.86
N LEU A 70 -23.49 -0.35 -0.50
CA LEU A 70 -22.45 0.46 -1.14
C LEU A 70 -22.32 0.15 -2.63
N LEU A 71 -22.34 -1.12 -3.01
CA LEU A 71 -22.37 -1.52 -4.43
C LEU A 71 -23.63 -1.01 -5.13
N LYS A 72 -24.78 -1.05 -4.45
CA LYS A 72 -26.04 -0.58 -5.03
C LYS A 72 -26.08 0.93 -5.27
N ILE A 73 -25.57 1.73 -4.34
CA ILE A 73 -25.48 3.18 -4.58
C ILE A 73 -24.43 3.52 -5.65
N LEU A 74 -23.36 2.74 -5.76
CA LEU A 74 -22.34 2.92 -6.79
C LEU A 74 -22.88 2.72 -8.22
N GLU A 75 -23.88 1.86 -8.42
CA GLU A 75 -24.56 1.68 -9.72
C GLU A 75 -25.27 2.94 -10.20
N ASN A 76 -25.68 3.83 -9.29
CA ASN A 76 -26.46 5.02 -9.64
C ASN A 76 -25.54 6.18 -10.04
N PRO A 77 -25.58 6.67 -11.30
CA PRO A 77 -24.76 7.80 -11.74
C PRO A 77 -24.99 9.10 -10.94
N ALA A 78 -26.15 9.26 -10.31
CA ALA A 78 -26.46 10.43 -9.48
C ALA A 78 -25.85 10.36 -8.06
N THR A 79 -25.22 9.26 -7.67
CA THR A 79 -24.53 9.16 -6.38
C THR A 79 -23.32 10.08 -6.35
N PRO A 80 -23.21 10.96 -5.34
CA PRO A 80 -22.07 11.86 -5.24
C PRO A 80 -20.78 11.09 -4.87
N ALA A 81 -19.64 11.57 -5.36
CA ALA A 81 -18.30 11.05 -5.01
C ALA A 81 -18.18 9.50 -5.16
N ARG A 82 -18.60 8.98 -6.32
CA ARG A 82 -18.60 7.52 -6.59
C ARG A 82 -17.19 6.90 -6.52
N ALA A 83 -16.16 7.64 -6.88
CA ALA A 83 -14.78 7.20 -6.73
C ALA A 83 -14.41 6.93 -5.25
N SER A 84 -14.87 7.80 -4.32
CA SER A 84 -14.71 7.57 -2.88
C SER A 84 -15.44 6.31 -2.39
N VAL A 85 -16.61 5.99 -2.97
CA VAL A 85 -17.30 4.73 -2.65
C VAL A 85 -16.49 3.52 -3.10
N ILE A 86 -15.88 3.58 -4.30
CA ILE A 86 -15.01 2.49 -4.79
C ILE A 86 -13.79 2.33 -3.87
N ASN A 87 -13.12 3.45 -3.52
CA ASN A 87 -11.97 3.41 -2.61
C ASN A 87 -12.35 2.77 -1.28
N TYR A 88 -13.43 3.22 -0.68
CA TYR A 88 -13.90 2.67 0.60
C TYR A 88 -14.26 1.17 0.51
N LEU A 89 -14.85 0.71 -0.60
CA LEU A 89 -15.09 -0.72 -0.83
C LEU A 89 -13.78 -1.52 -0.86
N VAL A 90 -12.71 -0.99 -1.45
CA VAL A 90 -11.38 -1.62 -1.45
C VAL A 90 -10.81 -1.67 -0.03
N ASP A 91 -10.94 -0.60 0.75
CA ASP A 91 -10.53 -0.58 2.17
C ASP A 91 -11.30 -1.62 2.98
N LEU A 92 -12.62 -1.73 2.81
CA LEU A 92 -13.42 -2.75 3.47
C LEU A 92 -12.98 -4.18 3.10
N ALA A 93 -12.56 -4.40 1.86
CA ALA A 93 -12.04 -5.71 1.43
C ALA A 93 -10.69 -6.05 2.05
N LEU A 94 -9.76 -5.10 2.09
CA LEU A 94 -8.34 -5.36 2.34
C LEU A 94 -7.82 -4.86 3.69
N GLY A 95 -8.46 -3.88 4.28
CA GLY A 95 -7.92 -3.13 5.42
C GLY A 95 -6.99 -2.02 4.92
N ILE A 96 -5.72 -2.30 4.82
CA ILE A 96 -4.72 -1.35 4.30
C ILE A 96 -4.20 -1.86 2.96
N PRO A 97 -4.76 -1.41 1.81
CA PRO A 97 -4.39 -1.94 0.50
C PRO A 97 -2.90 -1.80 0.17
N SER A 98 -2.24 -0.75 0.67
CA SER A 98 -0.81 -0.52 0.45
C SER A 98 0.09 -1.60 1.05
N THR A 99 -0.38 -2.38 2.03
CA THR A 99 0.39 -3.50 2.61
C THR A 99 0.51 -4.69 1.65
N PHE A 100 -0.38 -4.78 0.67
CA PHE A 100 -0.32 -5.81 -0.37
C PHE A 100 0.59 -5.42 -1.55
N LEU A 101 1.10 -4.20 -1.59
CA LEU A 101 2.04 -3.77 -2.62
C LEU A 101 3.47 -4.21 -2.26
N PRO A 102 4.28 -4.57 -3.24
CA PRO A 102 3.98 -4.66 -4.67
C PRO A 102 3.44 -6.03 -5.12
N HIS A 103 3.06 -6.91 -4.20
CA HIS A 103 2.81 -8.33 -4.48
C HIS A 103 1.37 -8.65 -4.94
N GLY A 104 0.39 -7.81 -4.60
CA GLY A 104 -1.02 -8.10 -4.79
C GLY A 104 -1.57 -9.10 -3.76
N VAL A 105 -2.85 -9.43 -3.86
CA VAL A 105 -3.55 -10.33 -2.92
C VAL A 105 -3.33 -11.78 -3.30
N ASN A 106 -2.86 -12.59 -2.34
CA ASN A 106 -2.87 -14.05 -2.45
C ASN A 106 -4.07 -14.63 -1.71
N ILE A 107 -5.25 -14.57 -2.35
CA ILE A 107 -6.50 -15.00 -1.73
C ILE A 107 -6.51 -16.50 -1.38
N ILE A 108 -5.81 -17.33 -2.14
CA ILE A 108 -5.72 -18.77 -1.86
C ILE A 108 -4.98 -18.99 -0.54
N ALA A 109 -3.82 -18.37 -0.36
CA ALA A 109 -3.08 -18.46 0.90
C ALA A 109 -3.88 -17.87 2.08
N TRP A 110 -4.62 -16.78 1.85
CA TRP A 110 -5.48 -16.18 2.88
C TRP A 110 -6.60 -17.13 3.32
N ARG A 111 -7.29 -17.81 2.37
CA ARG A 111 -8.30 -18.80 2.71
C ARG A 111 -7.70 -20.01 3.43
N GLN A 112 -6.57 -20.54 2.93
CA GLN A 112 -5.86 -21.64 3.57
C GLN A 112 -5.44 -21.30 5.00
N TRP A 113 -4.96 -20.09 5.22
CA TRP A 113 -4.64 -19.61 6.57
C TRP A 113 -5.89 -19.52 7.45
N THR A 114 -6.97 -18.96 6.92
CA THR A 114 -8.24 -18.88 7.65
C THR A 114 -8.77 -20.28 8.02
N GLU A 115 -8.70 -21.24 7.11
CA GLU A 115 -9.06 -22.64 7.41
C GLU A 115 -8.15 -23.25 8.47
N LYS A 116 -6.83 -23.02 8.37
CA LYS A 116 -5.82 -23.52 9.30
C LYS A 116 -6.12 -23.10 10.74
N ILE A 117 -6.45 -21.83 11.00
CA ILE A 117 -6.70 -21.33 12.36
C ILE A 117 -7.97 -21.91 13.02
N TYR A 118 -8.87 -22.50 12.22
CA TYR A 118 -10.04 -23.23 12.69
C TYR A 118 -9.82 -24.74 12.77
N ALA A 119 -8.69 -25.25 12.25
CA ALA A 119 -8.42 -26.68 12.21
C ALA A 119 -8.22 -27.25 13.63
N PRO A 120 -8.64 -28.51 13.87
CA PRO A 120 -8.35 -29.19 15.13
C PRO A 120 -6.84 -29.27 15.38
N GLY A 121 -6.42 -28.89 16.57
CA GLY A 121 -5.00 -28.88 16.97
C GLY A 121 -4.25 -27.57 16.76
N TYR A 122 -4.78 -26.62 15.97
CA TYR A 122 -4.14 -25.31 15.78
C TYR A 122 -3.96 -24.55 17.11
N GLU A 123 -4.86 -24.70 18.04
CA GLU A 123 -4.77 -24.09 19.37
C GLU A 123 -3.50 -24.52 20.12
N ALA A 124 -3.13 -25.80 20.03
CA ALA A 124 -1.91 -26.30 20.66
C ALA A 124 -0.64 -25.76 19.95
N GLU A 125 -0.67 -25.66 18.61
CA GLU A 125 0.40 -25.04 17.80
C GLU A 125 0.55 -23.57 18.17
N TYR A 126 -0.53 -22.82 18.20
CA TYR A 126 -0.56 -21.40 18.55
C TYR A 126 0.04 -21.12 19.94
N TYR A 127 -0.34 -21.91 20.93
CA TYR A 127 0.21 -21.74 22.29
C TYR A 127 1.66 -22.18 22.40
N ALA A 128 2.09 -23.24 21.70
CA ALA A 128 3.48 -23.67 21.70
C ALA A 128 4.42 -22.62 21.09
N GLU A 129 3.96 -21.90 20.08
CA GLU A 129 4.74 -20.81 19.46
C GLU A 129 4.89 -19.62 20.41
N HIS A 130 3.87 -19.30 21.19
CA HIS A 130 3.86 -18.15 22.09
C HIS A 130 4.40 -18.45 23.49
N ASP A 131 4.72 -19.71 23.83
CA ASP A 131 5.19 -20.12 25.18
C ASP A 131 6.72 -20.00 25.39
N LYS A 132 7.44 -19.41 24.44
CA LYS A 132 8.92 -19.38 24.46
C LYS A 132 9.54 -18.39 25.46
N ASP A 133 8.76 -17.47 26.05
CA ASP A 133 9.26 -16.46 26.97
C ASP A 133 8.52 -16.47 28.33
N GLU A 134 9.24 -16.62 29.43
CA GLU A 134 8.68 -16.80 30.78
C GLU A 134 8.08 -15.53 31.39
N ASN A 135 8.56 -14.34 31.02
CA ASN A 135 8.04 -13.06 31.50
C ASN A 135 6.69 -12.68 30.86
N GLN A 136 6.43 -13.17 29.66
CA GLN A 136 5.15 -13.01 28.98
C GLN A 136 4.07 -14.00 29.50
N ARG A 137 4.45 -15.02 30.24
CA ARG A 137 3.57 -16.14 30.65
C ARG A 137 2.37 -15.73 31.51
N LYS A 138 2.48 -14.72 32.36
CA LYS A 138 1.36 -14.21 33.19
C LYS A 138 0.41 -13.29 32.38
N MET A 139 0.93 -12.50 31.47
CA MET A 139 0.14 -11.72 30.52
C MET A 139 -0.55 -12.66 29.53
N ARG A 140 0.04 -13.80 29.23
CA ARG A 140 -0.39 -14.84 28.30
C ARG A 140 -1.63 -15.58 28.71
N GLU A 141 -1.89 -15.82 29.99
CA GLU A 141 -3.13 -16.49 30.41
C GLU A 141 -4.37 -15.68 30.01
N TYR A 142 -4.28 -14.36 30.12
CA TYR A 142 -5.34 -13.46 29.67
C TYR A 142 -5.37 -13.32 28.12
N VAL A 143 -4.21 -13.17 27.47
CA VAL A 143 -4.06 -13.05 26.01
C VAL A 143 -4.33 -14.38 25.30
N ARG A 144 -4.04 -15.51 25.94
CA ARG A 144 -4.16 -16.87 25.40
C ARG A 144 -5.54 -17.17 24.83
N HIS A 145 -6.55 -17.06 25.63
CA HIS A 145 -7.91 -17.44 25.20
C HIS A 145 -8.55 -16.35 24.34
N VAL A 146 -8.41 -15.11 24.77
CA VAL A 146 -8.94 -13.93 24.06
C VAL A 146 -8.23 -13.70 22.73
N GLY A 147 -6.93 -13.99 22.64
CA GLY A 147 -6.13 -13.75 21.43
C GLY A 147 -6.55 -14.64 20.25
N LEU A 148 -6.62 -15.95 20.47
CA LEU A 148 -6.97 -16.89 19.39
C LEU A 148 -8.42 -16.75 18.92
N GLU A 149 -9.36 -16.62 19.85
CA GLU A 149 -10.79 -16.40 19.50
C GLU A 149 -10.99 -15.05 18.78
N ARG A 150 -10.23 -14.04 19.19
CA ARG A 150 -10.22 -12.74 18.51
C ARG A 150 -9.64 -12.86 17.09
N GLN A 151 -8.52 -13.56 16.91
CA GLN A 151 -7.90 -13.80 15.61
C GLN A 151 -8.86 -14.55 14.68
N ARG A 152 -9.49 -15.64 15.14
CA ARG A 152 -10.50 -16.40 14.40
C ARG A 152 -11.65 -15.52 13.95
N ARG A 153 -12.21 -14.73 14.87
CA ARG A 153 -13.33 -13.84 14.58
C ARG A 153 -12.97 -12.79 13.52
N TYR A 154 -11.80 -12.14 13.65
CA TYR A 154 -11.37 -11.16 12.66
C TYR A 154 -11.12 -11.79 11.30
N ALA A 155 -10.38 -12.89 11.23
CA ALA A 155 -10.14 -13.59 9.97
C ALA A 155 -11.44 -13.95 9.23
N LYS A 156 -12.47 -14.38 9.96
CA LYS A 156 -13.79 -14.67 9.40
C LYS A 156 -14.47 -13.40 8.83
N HIS A 157 -14.45 -12.31 9.59
CA HIS A 157 -15.12 -11.07 9.17
C HIS A 157 -14.37 -10.40 8.02
N GLU A 158 -13.05 -10.45 8.03
CA GLU A 158 -12.20 -9.94 6.96
C GLU A 158 -12.45 -10.67 5.65
N LEU A 159 -12.45 -12.00 5.69
CA LEU A 159 -12.73 -12.80 4.51
C LEU A 159 -14.16 -12.61 4.01
N ALA A 160 -15.15 -12.48 4.91
CA ALA A 160 -16.53 -12.19 4.53
C ALA A 160 -16.69 -10.79 3.87
N ALA A 161 -15.96 -9.78 4.36
CA ALA A 161 -15.94 -8.46 3.75
C ALA A 161 -15.27 -8.50 2.36
N TYR A 162 -14.13 -9.20 2.23
CA TYR A 162 -13.48 -9.42 0.94
C TYR A 162 -14.43 -10.08 -0.08
N ASP A 163 -15.10 -11.16 0.31
CA ASP A 163 -16.04 -11.89 -0.56
C ASP A 163 -17.22 -11.02 -0.98
N ALA A 164 -17.76 -10.22 -0.05
CA ALA A 164 -18.85 -9.31 -0.35
C ALA A 164 -18.46 -8.25 -1.39
N VAL A 165 -17.25 -7.67 -1.28
CA VAL A 165 -16.76 -6.70 -2.27
C VAL A 165 -16.39 -7.39 -3.59
N CYS A 166 -15.81 -8.57 -3.55
CA CYS A 166 -15.49 -9.38 -4.73
C CYS A 166 -16.72 -9.64 -5.60
N ALA A 167 -17.90 -9.78 -5.00
CA ALA A 167 -19.17 -9.88 -5.73
C ALA A 167 -19.48 -8.63 -6.60
N GLY A 168 -18.85 -7.49 -6.31
CA GLY A 168 -18.94 -6.25 -7.08
C GLY A 168 -18.01 -6.19 -8.31
N VAL A 169 -17.15 -7.17 -8.54
CA VAL A 169 -16.20 -7.18 -9.67
C VAL A 169 -16.89 -6.93 -11.02
N PRO A 170 -18.04 -7.51 -11.36
CA PRO A 170 -18.74 -7.19 -12.61
C PRO A 170 -19.14 -5.72 -12.72
N LEU A 171 -19.49 -5.06 -11.61
CA LEU A 171 -19.79 -3.64 -11.58
C LEU A 171 -18.54 -2.81 -11.84
N PHE A 172 -17.40 -3.13 -11.22
CA PHE A 172 -16.14 -2.44 -11.47
C PHE A 172 -15.70 -2.58 -12.94
N GLN A 173 -15.87 -3.76 -13.55
CA GLN A 173 -15.60 -3.97 -14.98
C GLN A 173 -16.48 -3.05 -15.85
N LYS A 174 -17.77 -2.99 -15.54
CA LYS A 174 -18.71 -2.11 -16.24
C LYS A 174 -18.33 -0.64 -16.11
N LEU A 175 -17.99 -0.17 -14.89
CA LEU A 175 -17.58 1.21 -14.67
C LEU A 175 -16.29 1.55 -15.42
N LEU A 176 -15.32 0.64 -15.45
CA LEU A 176 -14.08 0.84 -16.21
C LEU A 176 -14.33 1.01 -17.71
N GLU A 177 -15.29 0.28 -18.27
CA GLU A 177 -15.55 0.23 -19.70
C GLU A 177 -16.51 1.31 -20.19
N GLU A 178 -17.56 1.61 -19.41
CA GLU A 178 -18.72 2.40 -19.85
C GLU A 178 -18.80 3.79 -19.22
N GLU A 179 -18.07 4.06 -18.11
CA GLU A 179 -18.14 5.35 -17.43
C GLU A 179 -17.36 6.43 -18.21
N GLU A 180 -17.84 7.67 -18.17
CA GLU A 180 -17.17 8.82 -18.80
C GLU A 180 -16.22 9.51 -17.81
N ASP A 181 -16.50 9.45 -16.52
CA ASP A 181 -15.70 10.07 -15.47
C ASP A 181 -14.36 9.34 -15.29
N VAL A 182 -13.28 10.07 -15.53
CA VAL A 182 -11.89 9.57 -15.49
C VAL A 182 -11.53 9.02 -14.12
N GLU A 183 -11.94 9.71 -13.06
CA GLU A 183 -11.63 9.32 -11.69
C GLU A 183 -12.32 7.98 -11.35
N ILE A 184 -13.62 7.86 -11.67
CA ILE A 184 -14.37 6.62 -11.44
C ILE A 184 -13.74 5.46 -12.21
N ARG A 185 -13.33 5.68 -13.46
CA ARG A 185 -12.67 4.65 -14.29
C ARG A 185 -11.31 4.24 -13.70
N ALA A 186 -10.50 5.20 -13.22
CA ALA A 186 -9.21 4.91 -12.59
C ALA A 186 -9.38 4.11 -11.30
N PHE A 187 -10.36 4.47 -10.45
CA PHE A 187 -10.67 3.73 -9.24
C PHE A 187 -11.32 2.37 -9.53
N ALA A 188 -12.08 2.22 -10.61
CA ALA A 188 -12.57 0.92 -11.05
C ALA A 188 -11.42 -0.01 -11.48
N ALA A 189 -10.42 0.50 -12.23
CA ALA A 189 -9.21 -0.25 -12.56
C ALA A 189 -8.42 -0.64 -11.28
N TYR A 190 -8.29 0.28 -10.34
CA TYR A 190 -7.68 0.05 -9.02
C TYR A 190 -8.40 -1.06 -8.26
N ALA A 191 -9.73 -1.00 -8.16
CA ALA A 191 -10.51 -2.04 -7.48
C ALA A 191 -10.28 -3.42 -8.09
N LEU A 192 -10.24 -3.53 -9.42
CA LEU A 192 -10.02 -4.81 -10.11
C LEU A 192 -8.67 -5.45 -9.80
N ALA A 193 -7.65 -4.66 -9.43
CA ALA A 193 -6.31 -5.16 -9.10
C ALA A 193 -6.29 -6.16 -7.93
N TRP A 194 -7.27 -6.08 -7.04
CA TRP A 194 -7.27 -6.75 -5.76
C TRP A 194 -8.05 -8.07 -5.72
N PHE A 195 -8.70 -8.44 -6.83
CA PHE A 195 -9.52 -9.65 -6.92
C PHE A 195 -9.00 -10.60 -8.00
N PRO A 196 -7.86 -11.31 -7.73
CA PRO A 196 -7.19 -12.15 -8.74
C PRO A 196 -8.00 -13.39 -9.16
N GLY A 197 -9.09 -13.73 -8.47
CA GLY A 197 -9.88 -14.93 -8.70
C GLY A 197 -9.23 -16.21 -8.15
N GLU A 198 -10.03 -17.24 -7.98
CA GLU A 198 -9.66 -18.49 -7.30
C GLU A 198 -9.70 -19.72 -8.23
N GLY A 199 -10.10 -19.59 -9.49
CA GLY A 199 -10.20 -20.68 -10.44
C GLY A 199 -8.86 -21.31 -10.85
N ALA A 200 -8.89 -22.42 -11.56
CA ALA A 200 -7.69 -23.09 -12.08
C ALA A 200 -6.82 -22.08 -12.87
N GLY A 201 -5.64 -21.81 -12.38
CA GLY A 201 -4.75 -20.74 -12.86
C GLY A 201 -4.94 -19.39 -12.22
N GLY A 202 -5.79 -19.25 -11.18
CA GLY A 202 -5.92 -18.07 -10.30
C GLY A 202 -6.27 -16.74 -10.95
N ARG A 203 -6.50 -16.69 -12.24
CA ARG A 203 -6.67 -15.44 -12.99
C ARG A 203 -8.14 -15.09 -13.12
N ASN A 204 -8.50 -13.90 -12.72
CA ASN A 204 -9.77 -13.31 -13.15
C ASN A 204 -9.62 -12.86 -14.61
N ARG A 205 -9.80 -13.80 -15.55
CA ARG A 205 -9.65 -13.53 -17.00
C ARG A 205 -10.55 -12.40 -17.48
N SER A 206 -11.72 -12.25 -16.89
CA SER A 206 -12.67 -11.18 -17.24
C SER A 206 -12.11 -9.81 -16.86
N SER A 207 -11.58 -9.66 -15.63
CA SER A 207 -10.95 -8.40 -15.19
C SER A 207 -9.68 -8.10 -15.99
N ALA A 208 -8.83 -9.08 -16.23
CA ALA A 208 -7.65 -8.90 -17.06
C ALA A 208 -8.03 -8.49 -18.49
N GLY A 209 -9.10 -9.05 -19.06
CA GLY A 209 -9.61 -8.67 -20.38
C GLY A 209 -10.17 -7.25 -20.42
N ALA A 210 -10.90 -6.81 -19.38
CA ALA A 210 -11.40 -5.43 -19.28
C ALA A 210 -10.23 -4.43 -19.19
N LEU A 211 -9.24 -4.71 -18.33
CA LEU A 211 -8.04 -3.88 -18.20
C LEU A 211 -7.22 -3.84 -19.50
N GLN A 212 -7.08 -4.99 -20.21
CA GLN A 212 -6.37 -5.05 -21.48
C GLN A 212 -7.04 -4.16 -22.54
N ARG A 213 -8.38 -4.10 -22.59
CA ARG A 213 -9.10 -3.19 -23.51
C ARG A 213 -8.81 -1.72 -23.22
N VAL A 214 -8.53 -1.34 -21.98
CA VAL A 214 -8.08 0.03 -21.66
C VAL A 214 -6.72 0.31 -22.33
N LEU A 215 -5.79 -0.63 -22.25
CA LEU A 215 -4.49 -0.49 -22.91
C LEU A 215 -4.61 -0.39 -24.44
N ASP A 216 -5.66 -0.95 -25.03
CA ASP A 216 -5.92 -0.95 -26.48
C ASP A 216 -6.59 0.34 -26.98
N ARG A 217 -7.08 1.20 -26.07
CA ARG A 217 -7.72 2.48 -26.46
C ARG A 217 -6.69 3.53 -26.80
N GLU A 218 -6.76 4.08 -27.98
CA GLU A 218 -5.96 5.26 -28.37
C GLU A 218 -6.47 6.51 -27.62
N GLY A 219 -5.53 7.30 -27.09
CA GLY A 219 -5.86 8.55 -26.39
C GLY A 219 -6.50 8.36 -25.02
N GLU A 220 -6.36 7.17 -24.43
CA GLU A 220 -6.86 6.92 -23.06
C GLU A 220 -6.20 7.90 -22.07
N ASP A 221 -6.97 8.29 -21.06
CA ASP A 221 -6.48 9.18 -19.99
C ASP A 221 -5.33 8.56 -19.22
N ILE A 222 -4.34 9.39 -18.86
CA ILE A 222 -3.11 8.96 -18.18
C ILE A 222 -3.40 8.28 -16.87
N LEU A 223 -4.38 8.77 -16.10
CA LEU A 223 -4.74 8.22 -14.80
C LEU A 223 -5.35 6.83 -14.95
N VAL A 224 -6.29 6.66 -15.87
CA VAL A 224 -6.95 5.37 -16.17
C VAL A 224 -5.94 4.37 -16.72
N LEU A 225 -5.11 4.79 -17.69
CA LEU A 225 -4.08 3.96 -18.29
C LEU A 225 -3.07 3.45 -17.26
N SER A 226 -2.55 4.35 -16.42
CA SER A 226 -1.58 3.99 -15.38
C SER A 226 -2.18 3.05 -14.34
N SER A 227 -3.42 3.30 -13.92
CA SER A 227 -4.15 2.42 -13.00
C SER A 227 -4.37 1.02 -13.61
N ALA A 228 -4.74 0.93 -14.88
CA ALA A 228 -4.92 -0.34 -15.57
C ALA A 228 -3.60 -1.13 -15.75
N ILE A 229 -2.49 -0.44 -16.02
CA ILE A 229 -1.16 -1.06 -16.14
C ILE A 229 -0.78 -1.72 -14.80
N ILE A 230 -0.89 -1.01 -13.68
CA ILE A 230 -0.57 -1.55 -12.36
C ILE A 230 -1.52 -2.70 -12.00
N ALA A 231 -2.82 -2.54 -12.23
CA ALA A 231 -3.80 -3.59 -11.97
C ALA A 231 -3.46 -4.88 -12.72
N LEU A 232 -3.06 -4.79 -13.99
CA LEU A 232 -2.60 -5.95 -14.77
C LEU A 232 -1.32 -6.56 -14.20
N GLY A 233 -0.38 -5.75 -13.75
CA GLY A 233 0.84 -6.21 -13.08
C GLY A 233 0.53 -7.01 -11.83
N LEU A 234 -0.35 -6.51 -10.97
CA LEU A 234 -0.76 -7.17 -9.73
C LEU A 234 -1.54 -8.46 -10.00
N LEU A 235 -2.52 -8.44 -10.91
CA LEU A 235 -3.30 -9.63 -11.26
C LEU A 235 -2.47 -10.75 -11.87
N ASN A 236 -1.45 -10.43 -12.68
CA ASN A 236 -0.62 -11.43 -13.36
C ASN A 236 0.60 -11.87 -12.53
N GLY A 237 1.06 -11.05 -11.60
CA GLY A 237 2.24 -11.37 -10.78
C GLY A 237 1.99 -12.38 -9.67
N CYS A 238 0.74 -12.68 -9.32
CA CYS A 238 0.41 -13.62 -8.25
C CYS A 238 0.71 -15.09 -8.57
N TRP A 239 1.01 -15.43 -9.83
CA TRP A 239 1.05 -16.81 -10.30
C TRP A 239 2.31 -17.08 -11.11
N LYS A 240 3.23 -17.81 -10.50
CA LYS A 240 4.26 -18.54 -11.23
C LYS A 240 3.63 -19.89 -11.62
N ASP A 241 3.05 -19.96 -12.80
CA ASP A 241 2.66 -21.28 -13.34
C ASP A 241 3.92 -22.09 -13.61
N ALA A 242 3.93 -23.36 -13.19
CA ALA A 242 4.98 -24.31 -13.49
C ALA A 242 5.12 -24.59 -15.02
N ASP A 243 4.17 -24.12 -15.82
CA ASP A 243 4.00 -24.48 -17.24
C ASP A 243 4.30 -23.36 -18.24
N GLY A 244 4.99 -22.29 -17.84
CA GLY A 244 5.48 -21.27 -18.77
C GLY A 244 4.53 -20.11 -19.05
N VAL A 245 5.10 -19.09 -19.69
CA VAL A 245 4.46 -17.80 -20.04
C VAL A 245 3.24 -18.06 -20.93
N SER A 246 2.04 -17.69 -20.47
CA SER A 246 0.85 -17.72 -21.33
C SER A 246 0.96 -16.67 -22.45
N ASP A 247 0.31 -16.88 -23.61
CA ASP A 247 0.31 -15.97 -24.76
C ASP A 247 -0.02 -14.52 -24.41
N GLY A 248 -0.88 -14.28 -23.41
CA GLY A 248 -1.22 -12.95 -22.93
C GLY A 248 -0.09 -12.24 -22.17
N MET A 249 0.82 -12.96 -21.52
CA MET A 249 1.93 -12.39 -20.77
C MET A 249 2.99 -11.78 -21.70
N GLY A 250 3.31 -12.43 -22.81
CA GLY A 250 4.27 -11.89 -23.79
C GLY A 250 3.81 -10.56 -24.38
N ASN A 251 2.52 -10.42 -24.66
CA ASN A 251 1.94 -9.17 -25.13
C ASN A 251 2.02 -8.08 -24.04
N LEU A 252 1.66 -8.38 -22.79
CA LEU A 252 1.76 -7.43 -21.69
C LEU A 252 3.21 -6.93 -21.50
N ILE A 253 4.19 -7.84 -21.48
CA ILE A 253 5.61 -7.47 -21.35
C ILE A 253 6.05 -6.53 -22.47
N SER A 254 5.65 -6.82 -23.72
CA SER A 254 5.98 -5.94 -24.86
C SER A 254 5.39 -4.55 -24.69
N ARG A 255 4.15 -4.45 -24.23
CA ARG A 255 3.49 -3.16 -23.95
C ARG A 255 4.12 -2.41 -22.78
N LEU A 256 4.51 -3.09 -21.71
CA LEU A 256 5.21 -2.46 -20.60
C LEU A 256 6.51 -1.80 -21.07
N ARG A 257 7.23 -2.41 -22.02
CA ARG A 257 8.42 -1.82 -22.63
C ARG A 257 8.13 -0.55 -23.44
N GLU A 258 6.99 -0.51 -24.15
CA GLU A 258 6.55 0.70 -24.88
C GLU A 258 6.13 1.81 -23.91
N TYR A 259 5.41 1.48 -22.84
CA TYR A 259 4.98 2.43 -21.82
C TYR A 259 6.15 2.95 -20.97
N GLY A 260 7.19 2.17 -20.76
CA GLY A 260 8.41 2.59 -20.08
C GLY A 260 9.30 3.53 -20.89
N ALA A 261 9.01 3.75 -22.18
CA ALA A 261 9.81 4.64 -23.03
C ALA A 261 9.85 6.09 -22.51
N SER A 262 10.99 6.76 -22.67
CA SER A 262 11.21 8.13 -22.16
C SER A 262 10.27 9.19 -22.75
N THR A 263 9.63 8.90 -23.87
CA THR A 263 8.62 9.76 -24.52
C THR A 263 7.24 9.70 -23.88
N ARG A 264 7.01 8.75 -22.96
CA ARG A 264 5.72 8.59 -22.28
C ARG A 264 5.64 9.47 -21.03
N PRO A 265 4.43 9.87 -20.60
CA PRO A 265 4.22 10.59 -19.35
C PRO A 265 4.83 9.87 -18.14
N SER A 266 5.31 10.62 -17.16
CA SER A 266 6.02 10.09 -15.98
C SER A 266 5.20 9.06 -15.21
N LEU A 267 3.88 9.30 -15.01
CA LEU A 267 3.00 8.37 -14.32
C LEU A 267 2.83 7.04 -15.07
N VAL A 268 2.75 7.08 -16.40
CA VAL A 268 2.69 5.87 -17.24
C VAL A 268 3.99 5.07 -17.17
N ARG A 269 5.14 5.77 -17.18
CA ARG A 269 6.46 5.15 -17.04
C ARG A 269 6.63 4.49 -15.66
N PHE A 270 6.18 5.17 -14.61
CA PHE A 270 6.12 4.61 -13.26
C PHE A 270 5.29 3.33 -13.22
N ALA A 271 4.05 3.39 -13.73
CA ALA A 271 3.15 2.25 -13.75
C ALA A 271 3.74 1.05 -14.50
N ALA A 272 4.40 1.31 -15.63
CA ALA A 272 5.11 0.29 -16.39
C ALA A 272 6.30 -0.31 -15.60
N ALA A 273 7.08 0.53 -14.92
CA ALA A 273 8.25 0.11 -14.14
C ALA A 273 7.85 -0.78 -12.95
N VAL A 274 6.89 -0.36 -12.12
CA VAL A 274 6.43 -1.19 -10.97
C VAL A 274 5.83 -2.51 -11.44
N SER A 275 5.09 -2.50 -12.56
CA SER A 275 4.51 -3.73 -13.13
C SER A 275 5.58 -4.65 -13.71
N ALA A 276 6.60 -4.11 -14.38
CA ALA A 276 7.72 -4.89 -14.91
C ALA A 276 8.55 -5.53 -13.78
N VAL A 277 8.80 -4.81 -12.68
CA VAL A 277 9.44 -5.34 -11.47
C VAL A 277 8.58 -6.45 -10.88
N ARG A 278 7.30 -6.22 -10.70
CA ARG A 278 6.36 -7.20 -10.15
C ARG A 278 6.32 -8.51 -10.95
N LEU A 279 6.40 -8.40 -12.28
CA LEU A 279 6.38 -9.55 -13.19
C LEU A 279 7.74 -10.21 -13.37
N LEU A 280 8.81 -9.70 -12.75
CA LEU A 280 10.21 -10.14 -12.91
C LEU A 280 10.72 -10.02 -14.37
N HIS A 281 10.23 -9.03 -15.11
CA HIS A 281 10.61 -8.74 -16.50
C HIS A 281 11.14 -7.31 -16.68
N HIS A 282 11.59 -6.68 -15.58
CA HIS A 282 12.15 -5.34 -15.56
C HIS A 282 13.53 -5.28 -16.24
N ARG A 283 13.84 -4.11 -16.75
CA ARG A 283 15.11 -3.73 -17.35
C ARG A 283 15.81 -2.68 -16.46
N PRO A 284 17.10 -2.42 -16.63
CA PRO A 284 17.79 -1.33 -15.91
C PRO A 284 17.10 0.03 -16.04
N GLU A 285 16.47 0.32 -17.19
CA GLU A 285 15.73 1.57 -17.42
C GLU A 285 14.49 1.66 -16.52
N ASP A 286 13.79 0.55 -16.28
CA ASP A 286 12.61 0.50 -15.43
C ASP A 286 13.01 0.76 -13.96
N VAL A 287 14.11 0.15 -13.51
CA VAL A 287 14.67 0.39 -12.17
C VAL A 287 15.15 1.84 -12.02
N SER A 288 15.73 2.40 -13.08
CA SER A 288 16.14 3.82 -13.11
C SER A 288 14.96 4.78 -12.96
N VAL A 289 13.77 4.45 -13.50
CA VAL A 289 12.56 5.25 -13.32
C VAL A 289 12.18 5.30 -11.83
N LEU A 290 12.20 4.16 -11.14
CA LEU A 290 11.88 4.09 -9.71
C LEU A 290 12.91 4.86 -8.86
N ALA A 291 14.19 4.70 -9.16
CA ALA A 291 15.26 5.46 -8.51
C ALA A 291 15.12 6.97 -8.71
N CYS A 292 14.73 7.43 -9.92
CA CYS A 292 14.46 8.84 -10.17
C CYS A 292 13.32 9.40 -9.31
N ILE A 293 12.26 8.63 -9.09
CA ILE A 293 11.13 9.04 -8.23
C ILE A 293 11.57 9.17 -6.77
N LEU A 294 12.40 8.24 -6.30
CA LEU A 294 12.97 8.30 -4.95
C LEU A 294 13.94 9.47 -4.78
N ALA A 295 14.72 9.79 -5.81
CA ALA A 295 15.72 10.86 -5.77
C ALA A 295 15.14 12.26 -6.03
N ASP A 296 13.97 12.37 -6.68
CA ASP A 296 13.36 13.63 -7.08
C ASP A 296 11.83 13.54 -7.14
N ARG A 297 11.18 14.09 -6.12
CA ARG A 297 9.71 14.14 -6.01
C ARG A 297 9.01 14.93 -7.14
N SER A 298 9.75 15.76 -7.87
CA SER A 298 9.22 16.50 -9.01
C SER A 298 9.14 15.66 -10.29
N PHE A 299 9.66 14.44 -10.27
CA PHE A 299 9.67 13.55 -11.45
C PHE A 299 8.25 13.27 -11.96
N VAL A 300 7.28 13.16 -11.05
CA VAL A 300 5.86 13.12 -11.42
C VAL A 300 5.24 14.45 -10.98
N PRO A 301 4.88 15.33 -11.92
CA PRO A 301 4.24 16.60 -11.60
C PRO A 301 2.99 16.37 -10.75
N LYS A 302 2.82 17.17 -9.69
CA LYS A 302 1.55 17.23 -8.98
C LYS A 302 0.49 17.61 -10.01
N SER A 303 -0.60 16.85 -10.07
CA SER A 303 -1.74 17.20 -10.90
C SER A 303 -2.21 18.61 -10.57
N ASP A 304 -2.28 19.50 -11.57
CA ASP A 304 -2.85 20.85 -11.42
C ASP A 304 -4.35 20.81 -11.03
N SER A 305 -4.95 19.63 -11.02
CA SER A 305 -6.35 19.37 -10.69
C SER A 305 -6.60 19.04 -9.23
N GLN A 306 -5.87 19.61 -8.27
CA GLN A 306 -6.32 19.60 -6.87
C GLN A 306 -7.58 20.49 -6.70
N LYS A 307 -8.67 20.09 -7.37
CA LYS A 307 -10.00 20.44 -6.89
C LYS A 307 -10.16 19.73 -5.55
N SER A 308 -10.70 20.41 -4.58
CA SER A 308 -10.83 20.00 -3.18
C SER A 308 -11.55 18.64 -2.92
N ASN A 309 -11.88 17.87 -3.94
CA ASN A 309 -12.53 16.56 -3.90
C ASN A 309 -11.89 15.52 -4.82
N ASP A 310 -10.72 15.80 -5.41
CA ASP A 310 -10.02 14.89 -6.32
C ASP A 310 -9.17 13.93 -5.49
N LEU A 311 -9.46 12.63 -5.53
CA LEU A 311 -8.73 11.60 -4.80
C LEU A 311 -7.34 11.32 -5.41
N GLY A 312 -7.09 11.80 -6.63
CA GLY A 312 -5.82 11.62 -7.31
C GLY A 312 -5.55 10.18 -7.76
N PHE A 313 -4.30 9.77 -7.75
CA PHE A 313 -3.89 8.43 -8.18
C PHE A 313 -4.18 7.40 -7.08
N PRO A 314 -4.92 6.28 -7.39
CA PRO A 314 -5.49 5.43 -6.35
C PRO A 314 -4.49 4.51 -5.66
N PHE A 315 -3.38 4.11 -6.31
CA PHE A 315 -2.43 3.19 -5.70
C PHE A 315 -1.55 3.91 -4.67
N HIS A 316 -1.46 3.33 -3.49
CA HIS A 316 -0.72 3.88 -2.36
C HIS A 316 -1.11 5.33 -2.03
N GLU A 317 -2.40 5.67 -2.20
CA GLU A 317 -2.91 7.04 -1.94
C GLU A 317 -2.20 8.12 -2.76
N GLY A 318 -1.65 7.74 -3.91
CA GLY A 318 -0.84 8.61 -4.77
C GLY A 318 0.62 8.79 -4.32
N ASP A 319 1.05 8.13 -3.26
CA ASP A 319 2.45 8.16 -2.82
C ASP A 319 3.33 7.23 -3.67
N LEU A 320 3.80 7.79 -4.77
CA LEU A 320 4.65 7.07 -5.72
C LEU A 320 6.05 6.81 -5.16
N PHE A 321 6.52 7.62 -4.21
CA PHE A 321 7.79 7.43 -3.54
C PHE A 321 7.77 6.13 -2.72
N GLN A 322 6.82 6.00 -1.80
CA GLN A 322 6.66 4.80 -0.98
C GLN A 322 6.41 3.55 -1.84
N TYR A 323 5.62 3.68 -2.90
CA TYR A 323 5.40 2.55 -3.80
C TYR A 323 6.67 2.15 -4.56
N SER A 324 7.48 3.13 -5.00
CA SER A 324 8.78 2.85 -5.63
C SER A 324 9.73 2.12 -4.68
N GLY A 325 9.82 2.56 -3.43
CA GLY A 325 10.60 1.89 -2.37
C GLY A 325 10.18 0.43 -2.21
N LYS A 326 8.89 0.17 -2.00
CA LYS A 326 8.33 -1.20 -1.89
C LYS A 326 8.63 -2.07 -3.11
N ALA A 327 8.54 -1.52 -4.32
CA ALA A 327 8.86 -2.25 -5.54
C ALA A 327 10.36 -2.57 -5.63
N MET A 328 11.22 -1.62 -5.30
CA MET A 328 12.67 -1.81 -5.34
C MET A 328 13.17 -2.79 -4.27
N ASN A 329 12.53 -2.88 -3.12
CA ASN A 329 12.87 -3.86 -2.07
C ASN A 329 12.69 -5.32 -2.51
N THR A 330 12.02 -5.56 -3.62
CA THR A 330 11.93 -6.90 -4.21
C THR A 330 13.11 -7.27 -5.11
N LEU A 331 14.03 -6.31 -5.37
CA LEU A 331 15.17 -6.46 -6.28
C LEU A 331 16.46 -6.79 -5.52
N ASN A 332 17.35 -7.51 -6.20
CA ASN A 332 18.73 -7.60 -5.75
C ASN A 332 19.51 -6.37 -6.25
N LEU A 333 19.73 -5.39 -5.39
CA LEU A 333 20.40 -4.14 -5.77
C LEU A 333 21.87 -4.32 -6.19
N GLY A 334 22.50 -5.47 -5.84
CA GLY A 334 23.82 -5.82 -6.36
C GLY A 334 23.89 -5.83 -7.89
N ASP A 335 22.75 -6.10 -8.55
CA ASP A 335 22.62 -6.10 -9.99
C ASP A 335 22.52 -4.67 -10.59
N TYR A 336 22.33 -3.64 -9.73
CA TYR A 336 22.10 -2.24 -10.12
C TYR A 336 22.98 -1.26 -9.35
N PRO A 337 24.33 -1.34 -9.47
CA PRO A 337 25.23 -0.54 -8.63
C PRO A 337 25.08 0.97 -8.80
N GLY A 338 24.55 1.43 -9.95
CA GLY A 338 24.27 2.86 -10.20
C GLY A 338 23.07 3.41 -9.42
N VAL A 339 22.14 2.56 -9.00
CA VAL A 339 20.92 2.96 -8.28
C VAL A 339 21.26 3.56 -6.92
N MET A 340 22.03 2.84 -6.09
CA MET A 340 22.45 3.35 -4.79
C MET A 340 23.21 4.68 -4.90
N SER A 341 24.08 4.83 -5.90
CA SER A 341 24.74 6.13 -6.12
C SER A 341 23.74 7.24 -6.42
N THR A 342 22.73 6.96 -7.26
CA THR A 342 21.68 7.95 -7.59
C THR A 342 20.91 8.40 -6.35
N LEU A 343 20.56 7.46 -5.47
CA LEU A 343 19.81 7.74 -4.24
C LEU A 343 20.68 8.53 -3.24
N LEU A 344 21.90 8.09 -2.97
CA LEU A 344 22.83 8.76 -2.08
C LEU A 344 23.16 10.19 -2.54
N ASP A 345 23.29 10.42 -3.85
CA ASP A 345 23.52 11.74 -4.44
C ASP A 345 22.29 12.67 -4.37
N ALA A 346 21.11 12.14 -3.99
CA ALA A 346 19.90 12.94 -3.85
C ALA A 346 19.84 13.73 -2.53
N PHE A 347 20.37 13.20 -1.44
CA PHE A 347 20.25 13.77 -0.10
C PHE A 347 20.54 15.28 0.01
N PRO A 348 21.61 15.83 -0.58
CA PRO A 348 21.89 17.27 -0.45
C PRO A 348 20.80 18.19 -1.00
N ARG A 349 19.94 17.64 -1.87
CA ARG A 349 18.88 18.38 -2.59
C ARG A 349 17.50 18.24 -1.94
N LEU A 350 17.35 17.30 -1.01
CA LEU A 350 16.08 16.99 -0.36
C LEU A 350 15.83 17.91 0.84
N GLY A 351 14.57 18.15 1.12
CA GLY A 351 14.12 18.66 2.40
C GLY A 351 14.35 17.63 3.51
N ARG A 352 14.11 18.05 4.75
CA ARG A 352 14.39 17.20 5.91
C ARG A 352 13.48 15.96 5.97
N VAL A 353 12.19 16.15 5.69
CA VAL A 353 11.22 15.05 5.71
C VAL A 353 11.51 14.05 4.59
N GLU A 354 11.73 14.54 3.38
CA GLU A 354 12.06 13.69 2.23
C GLU A 354 13.36 12.91 2.43
N ALA A 355 14.34 13.52 3.10
CA ALA A 355 15.60 12.85 3.40
C ALA A 355 15.42 11.71 4.42
N PHE A 356 14.53 11.86 5.41
CA PHE A 356 14.22 10.81 6.36
C PHE A 356 13.53 9.64 5.69
N GLU A 357 12.53 9.91 4.86
CA GLU A 357 11.83 8.88 4.08
C GLU A 357 12.79 8.15 3.11
N LEU A 358 13.72 8.88 2.49
CA LEU A 358 14.74 8.26 1.63
C LEU A 358 15.72 7.40 2.46
N ALA A 359 16.10 7.84 3.65
CA ALA A 359 16.99 7.09 4.54
C ALA A 359 16.37 5.75 4.96
N GLU A 360 15.09 5.72 5.31
CA GLU A 360 14.37 4.46 5.59
C GLU A 360 14.41 3.51 4.39
N VAL A 361 14.05 4.02 3.21
CA VAL A 361 14.08 3.21 1.97
C VAL A 361 15.48 2.68 1.69
N GLU A 362 16.51 3.51 1.81
CA GLU A 362 17.91 3.09 1.55
C GLU A 362 18.42 2.05 2.57
N LEU A 363 18.06 2.22 3.83
CA LEU A 363 18.41 1.23 4.86
C LEU A 363 17.71 -0.11 4.58
N GLU A 364 16.42 -0.08 4.24
CA GLU A 364 15.71 -1.29 3.87
C GLU A 364 16.30 -1.96 2.61
N LEU A 365 16.68 -1.18 1.61
CA LEU A 365 17.34 -1.66 0.40
C LEU A 365 18.73 -2.25 0.67
N ALA A 366 19.49 -1.67 1.60
CA ALA A 366 20.84 -2.11 1.92
C ALA A 366 20.89 -3.27 2.92
N PHE A 367 19.98 -3.31 3.88
CA PHE A 367 20.00 -4.22 5.02
C PHE A 367 18.86 -5.25 5.01
N GLY A 368 17.84 -5.06 4.17
CA GLY A 368 16.59 -5.81 4.22
C GLY A 368 15.63 -5.24 5.28
N PRO A 369 14.56 -5.97 5.62
CA PRO A 369 13.57 -5.53 6.59
C PRO A 369 14.23 -5.29 7.97
N ARG A 370 13.57 -4.47 8.78
CA ARG A 370 14.01 -4.18 10.15
C ARG A 370 14.23 -5.48 10.92
N PRO A 371 15.39 -5.63 11.60
CA PRO A 371 15.66 -6.83 12.38
C PRO A 371 14.71 -6.93 13.59
N GLU A 372 14.35 -8.16 13.94
CA GLU A 372 13.56 -8.43 15.16
C GLU A 372 14.43 -8.46 16.42
N ASP A 373 15.74 -8.64 16.26
CA ASP A 373 16.71 -8.73 17.35
C ASP A 373 17.33 -7.36 17.66
N GLU A 374 17.54 -7.06 18.94
CA GLU A 374 18.16 -5.80 19.40
C GLU A 374 19.71 -5.86 19.41
N ASP A 375 20.32 -6.90 18.87
CA ASP A 375 21.78 -7.03 18.85
C ASP A 375 22.42 -6.03 17.88
N GLY A 376 23.27 -5.16 18.40
CA GLY A 376 23.98 -4.14 17.60
C GLY A 376 24.82 -4.76 16.48
N ARG A 377 24.77 -4.15 15.29
CA ARG A 377 25.58 -4.60 14.15
C ARG A 377 27.03 -4.17 14.31
N GLN A 378 27.95 -5.09 14.01
CA GLN A 378 29.39 -4.78 14.00
C GLN A 378 29.76 -4.19 12.62
N VAL A 379 30.53 -3.10 12.60
CA VAL A 379 30.94 -2.41 11.37
C VAL A 379 31.72 -3.32 10.42
N GLU A 380 32.49 -4.28 10.96
CA GLU A 380 33.26 -5.25 10.19
C GLU A 380 32.37 -6.22 9.41
N SER A 381 31.13 -6.46 9.88
CA SER A 381 30.16 -7.34 9.22
C SER A 381 29.42 -6.67 8.05
N LEU A 382 29.56 -5.35 7.87
CA LEU A 382 28.89 -4.63 6.81
C LEU A 382 29.50 -4.95 5.45
N ASN A 383 28.64 -5.29 4.47
CA ASN A 383 29.06 -5.38 3.07
C ASN A 383 29.29 -3.97 2.47
N GLU A 384 29.75 -3.91 1.22
CA GLU A 384 30.11 -2.64 0.58
C GLU A 384 28.92 -1.67 0.45
N ILE A 385 27.72 -2.18 0.06
CA ILE A 385 26.51 -1.36 -0.08
C ILE A 385 26.11 -0.80 1.28
N GLN A 386 26.02 -1.64 2.29
CA GLN A 386 25.67 -1.24 3.66
C GLN A 386 26.63 -0.19 4.21
N ARG A 387 27.93 -0.40 4.01
CA ARG A 387 28.96 0.53 4.44
C ARG A 387 28.82 1.90 3.76
N ARG A 388 28.58 1.91 2.45
CA ARG A 388 28.36 3.17 1.69
C ARG A 388 27.12 3.91 2.16
N THR A 389 26.02 3.20 2.38
CA THR A 389 24.76 3.78 2.89
C THR A 389 24.96 4.45 4.24
N VAL A 390 25.51 3.72 5.22
CA VAL A 390 25.72 4.28 6.56
C VAL A 390 26.73 5.42 6.55
N THR A 391 27.79 5.32 5.74
CA THR A 391 28.75 6.41 5.57
C THR A 391 28.08 7.68 5.05
N ALA A 392 27.26 7.57 4.01
CA ALA A 392 26.57 8.73 3.46
C ALA A 392 25.59 9.37 4.44
N LEU A 393 24.85 8.56 5.21
CA LEU A 393 23.96 9.06 6.26
C LEU A 393 24.76 9.74 7.39
N ALA A 394 25.90 9.18 7.81
CA ALA A 394 26.79 9.77 8.81
C ALA A 394 27.43 11.10 8.34
N GLU A 395 27.60 11.30 7.05
CA GLU A 395 28.13 12.52 6.44
C GLU A 395 27.10 13.60 6.17
N LEU A 396 25.81 13.30 6.32
CA LEU A 396 24.75 14.32 6.16
C LEU A 396 24.99 15.53 7.09
N ALA A 397 24.61 16.73 6.60
CA ALA A 397 24.75 17.98 7.34
C ALA A 397 23.99 17.93 8.68
N MET A 398 24.42 18.72 9.66
CA MET A 398 23.82 18.78 11.00
C MET A 398 22.31 19.07 11.01
N LYS A 399 21.81 19.80 10.01
CA LYS A 399 20.36 20.06 9.90
C LYS A 399 19.51 18.78 9.85
N TYR A 400 20.03 17.67 9.31
CA TYR A 400 19.34 16.37 9.26
C TYR A 400 19.42 15.59 10.57
N TRP A 401 20.46 15.85 11.38
CA TRP A 401 20.68 15.21 12.67
C TRP A 401 20.01 15.92 13.86
N ARG A 402 19.44 17.12 13.65
CA ARG A 402 18.71 17.82 14.71
C ARG A 402 17.40 17.10 15.01
N GLY A 403 17.11 16.82 16.31
CA GLY A 403 15.83 16.26 16.77
C GLY A 403 15.69 14.74 16.68
N ALA A 404 16.79 14.01 16.73
CA ALA A 404 16.87 12.53 16.89
C ALA A 404 16.31 11.65 15.75
N VAL A 405 15.37 12.12 14.90
CA VAL A 405 14.64 11.29 13.92
C VAL A 405 15.54 10.42 13.03
N LEU A 406 16.63 10.98 12.47
CA LEU A 406 17.57 10.19 11.66
C LEU A 406 18.31 9.16 12.50
N GLY A 407 18.61 9.51 13.76
CA GLY A 407 19.22 8.58 14.71
C GLY A 407 18.29 7.42 15.03
N ASP A 408 17.04 7.71 15.34
CA ASP A 408 16.02 6.70 15.62
C ASP A 408 15.85 5.75 14.43
N ILE A 409 15.81 6.29 13.19
CA ILE A 409 15.77 5.49 11.96
C ILE A 409 16.97 4.53 11.86
N LEU A 410 18.20 4.98 12.16
CA LEU A 410 19.39 4.11 12.13
C LEU A 410 19.32 3.02 13.20
N GLU A 411 18.86 3.36 14.41
CA GLU A 411 18.72 2.42 15.52
C GLU A 411 17.72 1.29 15.21
N GLU A 412 16.70 1.54 14.39
CA GLU A 412 15.78 0.50 13.92
C GLU A 412 16.46 -0.61 13.10
N TRP A 413 17.65 -0.35 12.53
CA TRP A 413 18.49 -1.35 11.87
C TRP A 413 19.70 -1.78 12.72
N ASN A 414 19.67 -1.48 14.02
CA ASN A 414 20.76 -1.77 14.97
C ASN A 414 22.10 -1.09 14.60
N ILE A 415 22.00 0.12 14.04
CA ILE A 415 23.14 0.98 13.72
C ILE A 415 23.16 2.13 14.73
N PRO A 416 24.32 2.44 15.36
CA PRO A 416 24.41 3.52 16.34
C PRO A 416 23.95 4.87 15.76
N GLY A 417 22.88 5.43 16.33
CA GLY A 417 22.18 6.63 15.86
C GLY A 417 22.01 7.73 16.91
N GLY A 418 22.39 7.50 18.17
CA GLY A 418 22.19 8.46 19.26
C GLY A 418 22.78 9.87 19.01
N SER A 419 23.76 9.98 18.09
CA SER A 419 24.25 11.25 17.55
C SER A 419 24.99 11.06 16.24
N ARG A 420 25.14 12.17 15.46
CA ARG A 420 25.99 12.17 14.26
C ARG A 420 27.41 11.68 14.55
N ASP A 421 28.01 12.12 15.64
CA ASP A 421 29.38 11.77 16.01
C ASP A 421 29.51 10.30 16.40
N GLU A 422 28.49 9.73 17.01
CA GLU A 422 28.45 8.31 17.33
C GLU A 422 28.38 7.46 16.04
N CYS A 423 27.52 7.80 15.11
CA CYS A 423 27.44 7.14 13.81
C CYS A 423 28.77 7.29 13.01
N ARG A 424 29.37 8.49 13.01
CA ARG A 424 30.68 8.73 12.36
C ARG A 424 31.77 7.89 13.00
N LYS A 425 31.83 7.83 14.33
CA LYS A 425 32.80 6.98 15.08
C LYS A 425 32.61 5.50 14.74
N TYR A 426 31.36 5.04 14.68
CA TYR A 426 31.05 3.68 14.28
C TYR A 426 31.60 3.35 12.88
N MET A 427 31.49 4.28 11.92
CA MET A 427 32.01 4.12 10.57
C MET A 427 33.52 4.40 10.43
N GLY A 428 34.21 4.77 11.50
CA GLY A 428 35.64 5.13 11.46
C GLY A 428 35.89 6.48 10.77
N LEU A 429 34.90 7.37 10.72
CA LEU A 429 35.00 8.71 10.17
C LEU A 429 35.56 9.69 11.24
N PRO A 430 36.22 10.79 10.82
CA PRO A 430 36.64 11.82 11.76
C PRO A 430 35.48 12.39 12.57
N VAL A 431 35.64 12.46 13.88
CA VAL A 431 34.70 13.07 14.83
C VAL A 431 35.26 14.47 15.20
N GLY A 432 34.39 15.49 15.16
CA GLY A 432 34.76 16.87 15.54
C GLY A 432 34.35 17.87 14.47
N ASP A 433 34.26 19.10 14.88
CA ASP A 433 33.70 20.28 14.22
C ASP A 433 34.25 20.46 12.78
N THR A 434 33.51 19.98 11.79
CA THR A 434 33.71 20.47 10.43
C THR A 434 32.99 21.83 10.39
N GLY A 435 33.75 22.91 10.63
CA GLY A 435 33.29 24.27 10.78
C GLY A 435 32.29 24.74 9.73
N GLU A 436 31.05 24.42 9.93
CA GLU A 436 29.92 25.14 9.35
C GLU A 436 29.58 26.24 10.36
N GLY A 437 29.86 27.47 9.93
CA GLY A 437 29.70 28.67 10.69
C GLY A 437 28.32 28.77 11.35
N SER A 438 28.31 29.42 12.49
CA SER A 438 27.13 29.85 13.21
C SER A 438 26.30 30.78 12.32
N ASP A 439 25.52 30.21 11.43
CA ASP A 439 24.42 30.93 10.78
C ASP A 439 23.30 31.02 11.80
N GLY A 440 23.33 32.16 12.50
CA GLY A 440 22.25 32.60 13.38
C GLY A 440 21.04 32.92 12.50
N GLU A 441 20.20 31.95 12.25
CA GLU A 441 18.82 32.16 11.87
C GLU A 441 17.97 32.03 13.12
N SER A 442 17.51 33.21 13.58
CA SER A 442 16.46 33.37 14.57
C SER A 442 15.19 32.66 14.07
N ASP A 443 14.71 31.72 14.85
CA ASP A 443 13.38 31.12 14.70
C ASP A 443 12.33 32.24 14.87
N GLU A 444 11.87 32.82 13.77
CA GLU A 444 10.56 33.46 13.74
C GLU A 444 9.51 32.38 13.47
N GLU A 445 9.03 31.79 14.56
CA GLU A 445 7.73 31.13 14.59
C GLU A 445 6.67 32.22 14.31
N SER A 446 6.05 32.15 13.13
CA SER A 446 4.77 32.84 12.89
C SER A 446 3.68 31.77 12.76
N GLU A 447 2.70 31.91 13.64
CA GLU A 447 1.42 31.22 13.84
C GLU A 447 0.68 30.73 12.56
#